data_3463caad803694ebc3bf0e5ac6bdef3e
#
_entry.id   3463caad803694ebc3bf0e5ac6bdef3e
#
_cell.length_a   1.000
_cell.length_b   1.000
_cell.length_c   1.000
_cell.angle_alpha   90.00
_cell.angle_beta   90.00
_cell.angle_gamma   90.00
#
_symmetry.space_group_name_H-M   'P 1'
#
loop_
_entity.id
_entity.type
_entity.pdbx_description
1 polymer ?
#
loop_
_entity_poly.entity_id
_entity_poly.type
_entity_poly.pdbx_seq_one_letter_code
_entity_poly.pdbx_strand_id
1 'polypeptide(L)'
;VESVFLSPTFSLLPDTANSTQMIGGGLANETGFTGEGMLIAILDTGVDMDHQIFSKAPANPALTQDDVKGLLSQYDFQAEGIVKGLSVSSVYKSAKFPFQFDYGDKDTDGAPGTKSSHGTHVASTAAGCTGINADVQGVAPDAQIANMNVFKSSGTASYADILSALEDCMLLGVDVANLSLGSDAGYIDYENPDEFTESLLNVFKRAGESGMSLAVAAGNAYSAAYGDAFGNKALASNPDYGLISEPSTYGESMSVAAVSNSKVKSPYITVGGRDFAYQDSGTISTDENAKIFRELAKKGELEYAVVPGYGTEDDYEGIDVSGKVALVQRGGGMYYEQKERNAYAHGAIAMLVYNNVPGMLYMSITDW
;
A
#
# COMPACT_ATOMS: atom_id res chain seq x y z
N VAL A 1 -36.10 1.42 1.07
CA VAL A 1 -34.76 0.79 1.28
C VAL A 1 -34.72 0.38 2.74
N GLU A 2 -34.85 -0.91 3.05
CA GLU A 2 -34.96 -1.39 4.43
C GLU A 2 -33.60 -1.43 5.17
N SER A 3 -32.49 -1.44 4.47
CA SER A 3 -31.17 -1.19 5.07
C SER A 3 -30.10 -0.99 3.98
N VAL A 4 -29.31 0.04 4.12
CA VAL A 4 -28.04 0.21 3.40
C VAL A 4 -26.94 -0.02 4.41
N PHE A 5 -26.25 -1.14 4.29
CA PHE A 5 -25.04 -1.40 5.07
C PHE A 5 -23.85 -0.88 4.27
N LEU A 6 -23.27 0.21 4.72
CA LEU A 6 -21.96 0.63 4.26
C LEU A 6 -20.92 -0.24 5.00
N SER A 7 -20.32 -1.17 4.29
CA SER A 7 -19.07 -1.75 4.75
C SER A 7 -18.01 -0.62 4.73
N PRO A 8 -17.24 -0.42 5.81
CA PRO A 8 -16.18 0.59 5.80
C PRO A 8 -15.22 0.28 4.68
N THR A 9 -15.06 1.23 3.79
CA THR A 9 -14.16 1.13 2.65
C THR A 9 -12.85 1.74 3.03
N PHE A 10 -11.78 0.97 2.99
CA PHE A 10 -10.43 1.51 3.10
C PHE A 10 -10.00 1.93 1.71
N SER A 11 -9.95 3.24 1.45
CA SER A 11 -9.17 3.74 0.33
C SER A 11 -7.70 3.70 0.72
N LEU A 12 -6.84 3.45 -0.26
CA LEU A 12 -5.38 3.53 -0.16
C LEU A 12 -4.84 4.96 0.09
N LEU A 13 -5.66 5.86 0.60
CA LEU A 13 -5.15 7.06 1.25
C LEU A 13 -4.87 6.65 2.70
N PRO A 14 -3.59 6.62 3.13
CA PRO A 14 -3.31 6.35 4.50
C PRO A 14 -3.95 7.45 5.34
N ASP A 15 -5.06 7.14 5.98
CA ASP A 15 -5.37 7.81 7.22
C ASP A 15 -4.42 7.22 8.27
N THR A 16 -3.13 7.48 8.06
CA THR A 16 -2.04 6.99 8.90
C THR A 16 -2.27 7.41 10.35
N ALA A 17 -2.88 8.57 10.58
CA ALA A 17 -3.20 9.03 11.92
C ALA A 17 -4.11 8.06 12.68
N ASN A 18 -5.19 7.58 12.07
CA ASN A 18 -6.10 6.65 12.74
C ASN A 18 -5.52 5.24 12.85
N SER A 19 -4.85 4.76 11.81
CA SER A 19 -4.21 3.44 11.80
C SER A 19 -3.06 3.40 12.81
N THR A 20 -2.22 4.43 12.84
CA THR A 20 -1.12 4.57 13.80
C THR A 20 -1.63 4.62 15.24
N GLN A 21 -2.74 5.32 15.51
CA GLN A 21 -3.36 5.34 16.83
C GLN A 21 -3.91 3.97 17.23
N MET A 22 -4.54 3.25 16.31
CA MET A 22 -5.12 1.94 16.57
C MET A 22 -4.08 0.90 17.02
N ILE A 23 -2.87 0.97 16.46
CA ILE A 23 -1.76 0.06 16.82
C ILE A 23 -0.89 0.62 17.97
N GLY A 24 -1.25 1.76 18.55
CA GLY A 24 -0.48 2.38 19.64
C GLY A 24 0.74 3.20 19.19
N GLY A 25 0.99 3.35 17.88
CA GLY A 25 2.14 4.09 17.35
C GLY A 25 2.10 5.58 17.71
N GLY A 26 0.92 6.19 17.77
CA GLY A 26 0.75 7.56 18.24
C GLY A 26 1.24 7.75 19.68
N LEU A 27 0.89 6.82 20.59
CA LEU A 27 1.36 6.86 21.98
C LEU A 27 2.89 6.66 22.06
N ALA A 28 3.46 5.78 21.24
CA ALA A 28 4.91 5.60 21.17
C ALA A 28 5.60 6.92 20.77
N ASN A 29 5.11 7.59 19.75
CA ASN A 29 5.65 8.88 19.30
C ASN A 29 5.51 9.97 20.39
N GLU A 30 4.37 10.07 21.07
CA GLU A 30 4.14 11.00 22.18
C GLU A 30 5.11 10.77 23.34
N THR A 31 5.54 9.54 23.56
CA THR A 31 6.52 9.17 24.60
C THR A 31 7.98 9.26 24.14
N GLY A 32 8.22 9.71 22.90
CA GLY A 32 9.56 9.97 22.35
C GLY A 32 10.13 8.85 21.48
N PHE A 33 9.39 7.77 21.24
CA PHE A 33 9.82 6.69 20.34
C PHE A 33 9.38 6.96 18.91
N THR A 34 10.16 7.76 18.19
CA THR A 34 9.87 8.21 16.82
C THR A 34 10.70 7.48 15.75
N GLY A 35 11.51 6.51 16.15
CA GLY A 35 12.44 5.82 15.27
C GLY A 35 13.77 6.56 15.06
N GLU A 36 14.07 7.59 15.88
CA GLU A 36 15.33 8.32 15.80
C GLU A 36 16.52 7.36 16.04
N GLY A 37 17.52 7.45 15.16
CA GLY A 37 18.70 6.57 15.20
C GLY A 37 18.45 5.16 14.70
N MET A 38 17.27 4.85 14.16
CA MET A 38 16.92 3.54 13.60
C MET A 38 16.98 3.54 12.07
N LEU A 39 17.31 2.38 11.51
CA LEU A 39 17.35 2.13 10.07
C LEU A 39 16.33 1.06 9.68
N ILE A 40 15.38 1.41 8.85
CA ILE A 40 14.35 0.50 8.33
C ILE A 40 14.66 0.19 6.86
N ALA A 41 14.82 -1.08 6.52
CA ALA A 41 14.90 -1.50 5.12
C ALA A 41 13.50 -1.76 4.55
N ILE A 42 13.26 -1.29 3.33
CA ILE A 42 12.04 -1.56 2.57
C ILE A 42 12.41 -2.41 1.35
N LEU A 43 12.12 -3.71 1.43
CA LEU A 43 12.31 -4.65 0.34
C LEU A 43 11.01 -4.69 -0.49
N ASP A 44 10.97 -3.89 -1.55
CA ASP A 44 9.72 -3.65 -2.29
C ASP A 44 10.00 -3.25 -3.76
N THR A 45 9.06 -2.56 -4.41
CA THR A 45 9.09 -2.13 -5.83
C THR A 45 9.94 -0.87 -6.09
N GLY A 46 10.74 -0.43 -5.13
CA GLY A 46 11.45 0.85 -5.16
C GLY A 46 10.64 1.99 -4.55
N VAL A 47 11.31 3.10 -4.24
CA VAL A 47 10.76 4.25 -3.56
C VAL A 47 11.01 5.53 -4.35
N ASP A 48 9.98 6.34 -4.57
CA ASP A 48 10.14 7.74 -5.01
C ASP A 48 10.72 8.55 -3.84
N MET A 49 12.05 8.54 -3.76
CA MET A 49 12.79 9.16 -2.65
C MET A 49 12.75 10.69 -2.68
N ASP A 50 12.31 11.29 -3.78
CA ASP A 50 12.13 12.74 -3.94
C ASP A 50 10.69 13.18 -3.59
N HIS A 51 9.79 12.23 -3.27
CA HIS A 51 8.43 12.55 -2.86
C HIS A 51 8.41 13.41 -1.59
N GLN A 52 7.54 14.42 -1.56
CA GLN A 52 7.45 15.39 -0.45
C GLN A 52 7.26 14.76 0.94
N ILE A 53 6.71 13.54 1.04
CA ILE A 53 6.53 12.82 2.30
C ILE A 53 7.87 12.50 2.99
N PHE A 54 8.99 12.54 2.28
CA PHE A 54 10.33 12.27 2.78
C PHE A 54 11.19 13.52 2.91
N SER A 55 10.60 14.70 2.82
CA SER A 55 11.34 15.99 2.79
C SER A 55 12.02 16.35 4.11
N LYS A 56 11.59 15.76 5.24
CA LYS A 56 12.24 15.98 6.54
C LYS A 56 13.31 14.93 6.77
N ALA A 57 14.56 15.38 6.91
CA ALA A 57 15.66 14.51 7.32
C ALA A 57 15.59 14.21 8.82
N PRO A 58 16.02 12.99 9.28
CA PRO A 58 16.17 12.69 10.70
C PRO A 58 17.25 13.58 11.32
N ALA A 59 17.05 13.99 12.58
CA ALA A 59 18.01 14.83 13.29
C ALA A 59 19.28 14.07 13.70
N ASN A 60 19.11 12.82 14.12
CA ASN A 60 20.18 11.93 14.49
C ASN A 60 20.09 10.66 13.61
N PRO A 61 20.73 10.66 12.43
CA PRO A 61 20.72 9.53 11.54
C PRO A 61 21.53 8.35 12.10
N ALA A 62 21.06 7.12 11.86
CA ALA A 62 21.81 5.90 12.18
C ALA A 62 23.08 5.79 11.31
N LEU A 63 22.96 6.14 10.03
CA LEU A 63 24.07 6.13 9.07
C LEU A 63 24.22 7.50 8.39
N THR A 64 25.46 8.00 8.40
CA THR A 64 25.88 9.13 7.59
C THR A 64 26.45 8.68 6.25
N GLN A 65 26.72 9.60 5.35
CA GLN A 65 27.38 9.29 4.08
C GLN A 65 28.80 8.72 4.28
N ASP A 66 29.51 9.20 5.30
CA ASP A 66 30.87 8.70 5.62
C ASP A 66 30.81 7.28 6.20
N ASP A 67 29.78 6.97 7.01
CA ASP A 67 29.57 5.61 7.51
C ASP A 67 29.32 4.63 6.36
N VAL A 68 28.42 4.96 5.44
CA VAL A 68 28.14 4.12 4.26
C VAL A 68 29.39 3.95 3.40
N LYS A 69 30.18 5.00 3.20
CA LYS A 69 31.46 4.92 2.49
C LYS A 69 32.45 3.98 3.20
N GLY A 70 32.48 4.04 4.53
CA GLY A 70 33.30 3.14 5.36
C GLY A 70 32.89 1.68 5.21
N LEU A 71 31.58 1.40 5.30
CA LEU A 71 31.00 0.06 5.13
C LEU A 71 31.30 -0.53 3.76
N LEU A 72 31.09 0.22 2.68
CA LEU A 72 31.43 -0.20 1.30
C LEU A 72 32.93 -0.51 1.11
N SER A 73 33.78 0.13 1.91
CA SER A 73 35.24 -0.14 1.85
C SER A 73 35.65 -1.34 2.68
N GLN A 74 34.86 -1.73 3.64
CA GLN A 74 35.18 -2.75 4.64
C GLN A 74 34.56 -4.11 4.30
N TYR A 75 33.40 -4.13 3.67
CA TYR A 75 32.60 -5.33 3.44
C TYR A 75 32.28 -5.54 1.96
N ASP A 76 32.15 -6.79 1.56
CA ASP A 76 31.76 -7.19 0.23
C ASP A 76 30.23 -7.19 0.09
N PHE A 77 29.64 -6.08 -0.32
CA PHE A 77 28.21 -5.97 -0.55
C PHE A 77 27.76 -6.80 -1.76
N GLN A 78 26.60 -7.43 -1.67
CA GLN A 78 25.97 -8.12 -2.81
C GLN A 78 25.72 -7.14 -3.97
N ALA A 79 25.32 -5.91 -3.65
CA ALA A 79 25.16 -4.82 -4.62
C ALA A 79 26.44 -4.58 -5.43
N GLU A 80 27.64 -4.63 -4.83
CA GLU A 80 28.92 -4.51 -5.54
C GLU A 80 29.24 -5.73 -6.39
N GLY A 81 28.78 -6.90 -5.96
CA GLY A 81 28.83 -8.12 -6.77
C GLY A 81 28.05 -7.99 -8.07
N ILE A 82 26.95 -7.27 -8.03
CA ILE A 82 26.04 -7.01 -9.15
C ILE A 82 26.56 -5.86 -10.03
N VAL A 83 26.86 -4.70 -9.44
CA VAL A 83 27.37 -3.51 -10.14
C VAL A 83 28.79 -3.23 -9.69
N LYS A 84 29.75 -3.49 -10.56
CA LYS A 84 31.18 -3.29 -10.22
C LYS A 84 31.52 -1.81 -10.07
N GLY A 85 32.34 -1.52 -9.04
CA GLY A 85 32.79 -0.16 -8.77
C GLY A 85 31.71 0.71 -8.13
N LEU A 86 30.85 0.10 -7.33
CA LEU A 86 29.85 0.78 -6.54
C LEU A 86 30.51 1.87 -5.69
N SER A 87 29.92 3.06 -5.69
CA SER A 87 30.42 4.20 -4.91
C SER A 87 29.36 4.72 -3.98
N VAL A 88 29.78 5.41 -2.91
CA VAL A 88 28.80 6.02 -2.00
C VAL A 88 27.85 6.98 -2.73
N SER A 89 28.29 7.67 -3.76
CA SER A 89 27.44 8.59 -4.53
C SER A 89 26.37 7.89 -5.38
N SER A 90 26.51 6.60 -5.65
CA SER A 90 25.48 5.84 -6.38
C SER A 90 24.45 5.18 -5.47
N VAL A 91 24.74 5.02 -4.17
CA VAL A 91 23.83 4.35 -3.24
C VAL A 91 23.29 5.28 -2.14
N TYR A 92 23.99 6.37 -1.79
CA TYR A 92 23.54 7.32 -0.79
C TYR A 92 22.74 8.45 -1.46
N LYS A 93 21.45 8.52 -1.19
CA LYS A 93 20.58 9.58 -1.76
C LYS A 93 20.48 10.79 -0.86
N SER A 94 20.26 10.58 0.44
CA SER A 94 20.06 11.66 1.41
C SER A 94 20.19 11.14 2.84
N ALA A 95 20.14 12.04 3.84
CA ALA A 95 20.10 11.63 5.25
C ALA A 95 18.85 10.79 5.59
N LYS A 96 17.76 10.89 4.84
CA LYS A 96 16.57 10.04 4.99
C LYS A 96 16.77 8.68 4.33
N PHE A 97 17.51 8.64 3.23
CA PHE A 97 17.81 7.44 2.44
C PHE A 97 19.33 7.24 2.37
N PRO A 98 19.97 6.67 3.42
CA PRO A 98 21.41 6.47 3.44
C PRO A 98 21.88 5.39 2.46
N PHE A 99 20.99 4.48 2.06
CA PHE A 99 21.29 3.44 1.10
C PHE A 99 20.11 3.16 0.18
N GLN A 100 20.42 2.94 -1.11
CA GLN A 100 19.46 2.49 -2.10
C GLN A 100 20.13 1.62 -3.16
N PHE A 101 19.45 0.58 -3.64
CA PHE A 101 19.92 -0.27 -4.73
C PHE A 101 18.76 -1.04 -5.36
N ASP A 102 18.81 -1.29 -6.66
CA ASP A 102 17.87 -2.15 -7.38
C ASP A 102 18.45 -3.54 -7.62
N TYR A 103 18.09 -4.50 -6.76
CA TYR A 103 18.45 -5.92 -6.87
C TYR A 103 17.62 -6.61 -7.94
N GLY A 104 16.44 -6.12 -8.28
CA GLY A 104 15.55 -6.67 -9.29
C GLY A 104 16.08 -6.46 -10.69
N ASP A 105 16.31 -5.21 -11.07
CA ASP A 105 16.81 -4.84 -12.39
C ASP A 105 18.36 -4.75 -12.48
N LYS A 106 19.05 -4.98 -11.34
CA LYS A 106 20.52 -5.08 -11.26
C LYS A 106 21.24 -3.76 -11.52
N ASP A 107 20.75 -2.66 -10.96
CA ASP A 107 21.36 -1.35 -11.14
C ASP A 107 21.30 -0.47 -9.88
N THR A 108 21.65 0.80 -9.99
CA THR A 108 21.68 1.77 -8.87
C THR A 108 20.49 2.73 -8.89
N ASP A 109 19.44 2.45 -9.65
CA ASP A 109 18.22 3.26 -9.69
C ASP A 109 17.14 2.62 -8.80
N GLY A 110 17.11 3.00 -7.53
CA GLY A 110 16.10 2.52 -6.58
C GLY A 110 14.71 3.14 -6.74
N ALA A 111 14.49 4.00 -7.74
CA ALA A 111 13.17 4.57 -8.00
C ALA A 111 12.20 3.51 -8.54
N PRO A 112 10.89 3.66 -8.26
CA PRO A 112 9.90 2.69 -8.73
C PRO A 112 9.69 2.70 -10.25
N GLY A 113 10.21 3.72 -10.95
CA GLY A 113 9.99 3.89 -12.37
C GLY A 113 8.51 4.06 -12.71
N THR A 114 8.06 3.38 -13.76
CA THR A 114 6.63 3.37 -14.19
C THR A 114 5.84 2.20 -13.61
N LYS A 115 6.43 1.39 -12.75
CA LYS A 115 5.93 0.06 -12.41
C LYS A 115 4.87 0.03 -11.32
N SER A 116 5.15 0.62 -10.18
CA SER A 116 4.27 0.59 -9.03
C SER A 116 4.73 1.58 -7.97
N SER A 117 3.80 2.33 -7.41
CA SER A 117 4.02 3.20 -6.25
C SER A 117 3.96 2.45 -4.92
N HIS A 118 3.86 1.11 -4.94
CA HIS A 118 3.67 0.30 -3.73
C HIS A 118 4.79 0.52 -2.71
N GLY A 119 6.06 0.39 -3.10
CA GLY A 119 7.20 0.61 -2.21
C GLY A 119 7.27 2.05 -1.66
N THR A 120 6.88 3.06 -2.44
CA THR A 120 6.76 4.44 -1.95
C THR A 120 5.70 4.55 -0.87
N HIS A 121 4.54 3.91 -1.06
CA HIS A 121 3.47 3.87 -0.08
C HIS A 121 3.89 3.15 1.20
N VAL A 122 4.52 1.98 1.08
CA VAL A 122 5.04 1.21 2.21
C VAL A 122 6.08 2.01 3.00
N ALA A 123 7.07 2.59 2.32
CA ALA A 123 8.09 3.44 2.94
C ALA A 123 7.48 4.65 3.66
N SER A 124 6.46 5.28 3.06
CA SER A 124 5.78 6.43 3.67
C SER A 124 5.00 6.02 4.93
N THR A 125 4.36 4.86 4.91
CA THR A 125 3.64 4.31 6.08
C THR A 125 4.60 3.98 7.21
N ALA A 126 5.77 3.42 6.89
CA ALA A 126 6.79 3.10 7.89
C ALA A 126 7.42 4.36 8.50
N ALA A 127 7.96 5.25 7.66
CA ALA A 127 8.83 6.33 8.12
C ALA A 127 8.66 7.66 7.36
N GLY A 128 7.53 7.91 6.69
CA GLY A 128 7.28 9.19 6.03
C GLY A 128 7.22 10.34 7.03
N CYS A 129 7.83 11.49 6.69
CA CYS A 129 7.74 12.70 7.49
C CYS A 129 7.98 13.94 6.64
N THR A 130 6.97 14.81 6.54
CA THR A 130 7.09 16.07 5.80
C THR A 130 7.52 17.25 6.68
N GLY A 131 7.29 17.14 7.98
CA GLY A 131 7.42 18.30 8.89
C GLY A 131 6.37 19.40 8.65
N ILE A 132 5.51 19.27 7.62
CA ILE A 132 4.54 20.28 7.22
C ILE A 132 3.13 19.91 7.70
N ASN A 133 2.78 18.64 7.65
CA ASN A 133 1.46 18.14 8.04
C ASN A 133 1.60 16.93 8.96
N ALA A 134 1.32 17.13 10.24
CA ALA A 134 1.38 16.07 11.25
C ALA A 134 0.32 14.96 11.03
N ASP A 135 -0.75 15.25 10.28
CA ASP A 135 -1.80 14.26 9.97
C ASP A 135 -1.35 13.20 8.94
N VAL A 136 -0.24 13.48 8.21
CA VAL A 136 0.33 12.57 7.22
C VAL A 136 1.76 12.24 7.61
N GLN A 137 1.93 11.21 8.44
CA GLN A 137 3.22 10.83 8.99
C GLN A 137 3.26 9.31 9.15
N GLY A 138 4.43 8.72 8.92
CA GLY A 138 4.68 7.30 9.16
C GLY A 138 4.70 6.96 10.65
N VAL A 139 4.76 5.68 10.95
CA VAL A 139 4.78 5.16 12.33
C VAL A 139 6.08 5.56 13.05
N ALA A 140 7.22 5.53 12.33
CA ALA A 140 8.54 5.90 12.82
C ALA A 140 9.13 7.06 12.00
N PRO A 141 8.60 8.31 12.14
CA PRO A 141 8.88 9.41 11.22
C PRO A 141 10.36 9.86 11.20
N ASP A 142 11.09 9.65 12.28
CA ASP A 142 12.49 10.05 12.40
C ASP A 142 13.49 8.91 12.07
N ALA A 143 13.00 7.70 11.70
CA ALA A 143 13.86 6.64 11.20
C ALA A 143 14.40 6.93 9.80
N GLN A 144 15.55 6.38 9.47
CA GLN A 144 16.08 6.31 8.11
C GLN A 144 15.49 5.14 7.33
N ILE A 145 15.55 5.19 6.02
CA ILE A 145 15.05 4.16 5.12
C ILE A 145 16.17 3.67 4.21
N ALA A 146 16.51 2.39 4.27
CA ALA A 146 17.28 1.72 3.24
C ALA A 146 16.31 1.20 2.16
N ASN A 147 16.41 1.74 0.95
CA ASN A 147 15.54 1.38 -0.15
C ASN A 147 16.16 0.20 -0.93
N MET A 148 15.59 -0.98 -0.74
CA MET A 148 16.02 -2.24 -1.33
C MET A 148 15.00 -2.66 -2.39
N ASN A 149 15.12 -2.16 -3.63
CA ASN A 149 14.22 -2.57 -4.69
C ASN A 149 14.53 -4.01 -5.11
N VAL A 150 13.61 -4.94 -4.84
CA VAL A 150 13.77 -6.37 -5.17
C VAL A 150 12.88 -6.81 -6.32
N PHE A 151 12.01 -5.93 -6.83
CA PHE A 151 11.12 -6.22 -7.94
C PHE A 151 11.74 -5.81 -9.27
N LYS A 152 11.63 -6.69 -10.23
CA LYS A 152 11.99 -6.42 -11.64
C LYS A 152 10.96 -5.50 -12.29
N SER A 153 11.36 -4.85 -13.37
CA SER A 153 10.47 -4.11 -14.25
C SER A 153 9.28 -4.93 -14.75
N SER A 154 9.39 -6.25 -14.77
CA SER A 154 8.30 -7.16 -15.10
C SER A 154 7.24 -7.31 -13.98
N GLY A 155 7.47 -6.71 -12.79
CA GLY A 155 6.56 -6.80 -11.64
C GLY A 155 6.73 -8.06 -10.78
N THR A 156 7.83 -8.80 -10.93
CA THR A 156 8.14 -10.00 -10.15
C THR A 156 9.41 -9.82 -9.33
N ALA A 157 9.45 -10.40 -8.13
CA ALA A 157 10.67 -10.55 -7.33
C ALA A 157 11.15 -12.01 -7.36
N SER A 158 12.45 -12.21 -7.19
CA SER A 158 13.02 -13.55 -7.00
C SER A 158 13.62 -13.69 -5.61
N TYR A 159 13.66 -14.90 -5.07
CA TYR A 159 14.35 -15.14 -3.80
C TYR A 159 15.82 -14.73 -3.83
N ALA A 160 16.51 -14.93 -4.95
CA ALA A 160 17.90 -14.51 -5.07
C ALA A 160 18.09 -13.01 -4.85
N ASP A 161 17.15 -12.18 -5.37
CA ASP A 161 17.16 -10.73 -5.21
C ASP A 161 16.84 -10.33 -3.76
N ILE A 162 15.85 -10.99 -3.15
CA ILE A 162 15.46 -10.78 -1.75
C ILE A 162 16.61 -11.16 -0.79
N LEU A 163 17.25 -12.32 -1.00
CA LEU A 163 18.36 -12.76 -0.17
C LEU A 163 19.57 -11.85 -0.29
N SER A 164 19.90 -11.40 -1.49
CA SER A 164 20.99 -10.42 -1.71
C SER A 164 20.72 -9.11 -0.95
N ALA A 165 19.49 -8.63 -1.00
CA ALA A 165 19.10 -7.44 -0.25
C ALA A 165 19.18 -7.65 1.26
N LEU A 166 18.75 -8.80 1.80
CA LEU A 166 18.83 -9.13 3.22
C LEU A 166 20.30 -9.24 3.71
N GLU A 167 21.18 -9.81 2.89
CA GLU A 167 22.63 -9.85 3.20
C GLU A 167 23.20 -8.43 3.35
N ASP A 168 22.88 -7.54 2.43
CA ASP A 168 23.35 -6.16 2.48
C ASP A 168 22.67 -5.38 3.64
N CYS A 169 21.42 -5.70 4.00
CA CYS A 169 20.78 -5.17 5.20
C CYS A 169 21.55 -5.51 6.49
N MET A 170 22.06 -6.75 6.61
CA MET A 170 22.89 -7.15 7.76
C MET A 170 24.19 -6.34 7.82
N LEU A 171 24.85 -6.11 6.67
CA LEU A 171 26.08 -5.32 6.61
C LEU A 171 25.84 -3.82 6.93
N LEU A 172 24.67 -3.29 6.60
CA LEU A 172 24.25 -1.92 6.93
C LEU A 172 23.86 -1.76 8.39
N GLY A 173 23.64 -2.83 9.14
CA GLY A 173 23.11 -2.78 10.50
C GLY A 173 21.64 -2.34 10.55
N VAL A 174 20.82 -2.83 9.63
CA VAL A 174 19.38 -2.57 9.61
C VAL A 174 18.72 -3.13 10.86
N ASP A 175 17.89 -2.33 11.52
CA ASP A 175 17.12 -2.73 12.71
C ASP A 175 15.85 -3.50 12.36
N VAL A 176 15.17 -3.07 11.30
CA VAL A 176 13.91 -3.67 10.84
C VAL A 176 13.92 -3.79 9.32
N ALA A 177 13.69 -4.97 8.78
CA ALA A 177 13.43 -5.17 7.37
C ALA A 177 11.93 -5.44 7.14
N ASN A 178 11.31 -4.64 6.29
CA ASN A 178 9.92 -4.80 5.89
C ASN A 178 9.82 -5.47 4.52
N LEU A 179 9.09 -6.59 4.47
CA LEU A 179 8.81 -7.36 3.28
C LEU A 179 7.28 -7.35 3.03
N SER A 180 6.78 -6.32 2.36
CA SER A 180 5.36 -6.24 1.95
C SER A 180 5.12 -7.01 0.64
N LEU A 181 5.59 -8.23 0.61
CA LEU A 181 5.58 -9.14 -0.52
C LEU A 181 5.37 -10.59 -0.05
N GLY A 182 5.07 -11.48 -0.96
CA GLY A 182 4.94 -12.88 -0.65
C GLY A 182 4.35 -13.69 -1.80
N SER A 183 4.42 -15.00 -1.66
CA SER A 183 3.74 -15.98 -2.51
C SER A 183 2.66 -16.68 -1.69
N ASP A 184 1.48 -16.82 -2.26
CA ASP A 184 0.33 -17.38 -1.55
C ASP A 184 0.53 -18.85 -1.16
N ALA A 185 -0.09 -19.25 -0.04
CA ALA A 185 -0.03 -20.62 0.48
C ALA A 185 1.40 -21.10 0.78
N GLY A 186 2.16 -20.31 1.52
CA GLY A 186 3.53 -20.64 1.92
C GLY A 186 3.60 -21.94 2.72
N TYR A 187 4.50 -22.82 2.32
CA TYR A 187 4.79 -24.07 2.99
C TYR A 187 6.29 -24.31 3.07
N ILE A 188 6.75 -24.72 4.24
CA ILE A 188 8.13 -25.13 4.45
C ILE A 188 8.16 -26.52 5.13
N ASP A 189 8.91 -27.43 4.56
CA ASP A 189 9.30 -28.66 5.21
C ASP A 189 10.58 -28.44 6.04
N TYR A 190 10.39 -28.16 7.32
CA TYR A 190 11.50 -27.97 8.26
C TYR A 190 12.24 -29.28 8.63
N GLU A 191 11.57 -30.41 8.44
CA GLU A 191 12.16 -31.73 8.77
C GLU A 191 13.08 -32.24 7.67
N ASN A 192 12.73 -31.95 6.40
CA ASN A 192 13.47 -32.41 5.23
C ASN A 192 13.60 -31.30 4.19
N PRO A 193 14.26 -30.15 4.50
CA PRO A 193 14.41 -29.07 3.53
C PRO A 193 15.28 -29.54 2.37
N ASP A 194 14.93 -29.13 1.14
CA ASP A 194 15.86 -29.24 0.02
C ASP A 194 16.97 -28.19 0.15
N GLU A 195 18.03 -28.30 -0.66
CA GLU A 195 19.20 -27.41 -0.62
C GLU A 195 18.82 -25.94 -0.79
N PHE A 196 17.84 -25.64 -1.61
CA PHE A 196 17.35 -24.27 -1.83
C PHE A 196 16.63 -23.74 -0.59
N THR A 197 15.71 -24.50 -0.04
CA THR A 197 14.97 -24.16 1.19
C THR A 197 15.94 -23.99 2.38
N GLU A 198 16.93 -24.86 2.51
CA GLU A 198 17.96 -24.74 3.55
C GLU A 198 18.75 -23.42 3.41
N SER A 199 19.10 -23.04 2.19
CA SER A 199 19.77 -21.76 1.92
C SER A 199 18.91 -20.56 2.28
N LEU A 200 17.61 -20.58 1.95
CA LEU A 200 16.66 -19.55 2.35
C LEU A 200 16.59 -19.40 3.87
N LEU A 201 16.34 -20.50 4.57
CA LEU A 201 16.21 -20.52 6.02
C LEU A 201 17.48 -20.02 6.71
N ASN A 202 18.65 -20.36 6.19
CA ASN A 202 19.92 -19.90 6.73
C ASN A 202 20.12 -18.38 6.62
N VAL A 203 19.68 -17.73 5.54
CA VAL A 203 19.76 -16.25 5.41
C VAL A 203 18.79 -15.59 6.38
N PHE A 204 17.55 -16.05 6.45
CA PHE A 204 16.56 -15.51 7.39
C PHE A 204 17.02 -15.67 8.84
N LYS A 205 17.57 -16.83 9.18
CA LYS A 205 18.13 -17.10 10.51
C LYS A 205 19.27 -16.12 10.85
N ARG A 206 20.22 -15.93 9.94
CA ARG A 206 21.34 -14.98 10.16
C ARG A 206 20.83 -13.55 10.29
N ALA A 207 19.81 -13.17 9.53
CA ALA A 207 19.16 -11.87 9.64
C ALA A 207 18.58 -11.66 11.05
N GLY A 208 17.85 -12.64 11.60
CA GLY A 208 17.37 -12.58 12.97
C GLY A 208 18.51 -12.58 14.01
N GLU A 209 19.54 -13.43 13.83
CA GLU A 209 20.71 -13.49 14.71
C GLU A 209 21.55 -12.20 14.70
N SER A 210 21.51 -11.41 13.62
CA SER A 210 22.14 -10.08 13.54
C SER A 210 21.43 -9.02 14.38
N GLY A 211 20.27 -9.33 14.93
CA GLY A 211 19.42 -8.40 15.68
C GLY A 211 18.36 -7.70 14.83
N MET A 212 18.28 -8.00 13.53
CA MET A 212 17.29 -7.42 12.63
C MET A 212 15.92 -8.08 12.82
N SER A 213 14.89 -7.28 12.98
CA SER A 213 13.49 -7.74 13.00
C SER A 213 12.95 -7.85 11.59
N LEU A 214 12.36 -8.98 11.23
CA LEU A 214 11.77 -9.20 9.90
C LEU A 214 10.25 -9.07 9.96
N ALA A 215 9.72 -7.94 9.50
CA ALA A 215 8.27 -7.71 9.41
C ALA A 215 7.78 -8.12 8.01
N VAL A 216 7.02 -9.20 7.94
CA VAL A 216 6.61 -9.80 6.66
C VAL A 216 5.09 -9.87 6.55
N ALA A 217 4.55 -9.44 5.41
CA ALA A 217 3.10 -9.46 5.17
C ALA A 217 2.57 -10.90 5.20
N ALA A 218 1.52 -11.15 5.96
CA ALA A 218 0.87 -12.46 6.03
C ALA A 218 0.17 -12.88 4.71
N GLY A 219 0.00 -11.94 3.79
CA GLY A 219 -0.58 -12.17 2.47
C GLY A 219 -2.04 -11.73 2.34
N ASN A 220 -2.56 -11.83 1.12
CA ASN A 220 -3.91 -11.43 0.74
C ASN A 220 -4.80 -12.61 0.32
N ALA A 221 -4.27 -13.83 0.31
CA ALA A 221 -5.00 -15.01 -0.08
C ALA A 221 -5.86 -15.55 1.07
N TYR A 222 -7.06 -15.96 0.75
CA TYR A 222 -7.97 -16.60 1.70
C TYR A 222 -7.89 -18.11 1.67
N SER A 223 -7.37 -18.69 0.60
CA SER A 223 -7.25 -20.15 0.43
C SER A 223 -6.13 -20.51 -0.54
N ALA A 224 -5.64 -21.77 -0.44
CA ALA A 224 -4.68 -22.35 -1.38
C ALA A 224 -5.19 -22.43 -2.83
N ALA A 225 -6.48 -22.31 -3.04
CA ALA A 225 -7.10 -22.38 -4.35
C ALA A 225 -6.96 -21.08 -5.18
N TYR A 226 -6.23 -20.09 -4.73
CA TYR A 226 -6.06 -18.77 -5.37
C TYR A 226 -7.38 -18.05 -5.70
N GLY A 227 -8.49 -18.44 -5.10
CA GLY A 227 -9.76 -17.75 -5.25
C GLY A 227 -10.10 -17.40 -6.71
N ASP A 228 -10.45 -16.15 -6.93
CA ASP A 228 -10.93 -15.67 -8.23
C ASP A 228 -9.82 -15.38 -9.26
N ALA A 229 -8.57 -15.18 -8.84
CA ALA A 229 -7.50 -14.74 -9.73
C ALA A 229 -7.18 -15.73 -10.85
N PHE A 230 -7.34 -17.03 -10.56
CA PHE A 230 -7.13 -18.13 -11.53
C PHE A 230 -8.40 -18.89 -11.86
N GLY A 231 -9.58 -18.36 -11.50
CA GLY A 231 -10.86 -19.01 -11.74
C GLY A 231 -11.14 -20.23 -10.85
N ASN A 232 -10.26 -20.53 -9.90
CA ASN A 232 -10.48 -21.59 -8.93
C ASN A 232 -11.42 -21.09 -7.83
N LYS A 233 -12.40 -21.89 -7.47
CA LYS A 233 -13.29 -21.57 -6.34
C LYS A 233 -12.85 -22.35 -5.12
N ALA A 234 -12.82 -21.67 -3.97
CA ALA A 234 -12.69 -22.37 -2.70
C ALA A 234 -13.81 -23.40 -2.57
N LEU A 235 -13.46 -24.65 -2.29
CA LEU A 235 -14.46 -25.68 -2.01
C LEU A 235 -15.15 -25.32 -0.68
N ALA A 236 -16.48 -25.43 -0.62
CA ALA A 236 -17.25 -25.15 0.59
C ALA A 236 -16.80 -26.02 1.80
N SER A 237 -16.16 -27.14 1.54
CA SER A 237 -15.58 -28.05 2.54
C SER A 237 -14.08 -27.84 2.75
N ASN A 238 -13.45 -26.86 2.08
CA ASN A 238 -12.03 -26.60 2.24
C ASN A 238 -11.77 -25.83 3.54
N PRO A 239 -11.03 -26.41 4.51
CA PRO A 239 -10.70 -25.75 5.76
C PRO A 239 -9.59 -24.69 5.62
N ASP A 240 -8.97 -24.53 4.44
CA ASP A 240 -7.82 -23.68 4.18
C ASP A 240 -8.22 -22.21 4.02
N TYR A 241 -8.93 -21.68 5.00
CA TYR A 241 -9.20 -20.26 5.09
C TYR A 241 -8.10 -19.54 5.88
N GLY A 242 -7.62 -18.43 5.32
CA GLY A 242 -6.64 -17.58 6.02
C GLY A 242 -5.22 -18.16 5.98
N LEU A 243 -4.82 -18.70 4.84
CA LEU A 243 -3.45 -19.16 4.63
C LEU A 243 -2.46 -18.00 4.68
N ILE A 244 -1.32 -18.26 5.29
CA ILE A 244 -0.21 -17.34 5.38
C ILE A 244 0.69 -17.53 4.17
N SER A 245 1.13 -16.41 3.59
CA SER A 245 2.07 -16.39 2.47
C SER A 245 3.50 -16.65 2.94
N GLU A 246 4.36 -17.19 2.09
CA GLU A 246 5.79 -17.17 2.31
C GLU A 246 6.41 -15.83 1.80
N PRO A 247 7.47 -15.29 2.41
CA PRO A 247 8.26 -15.86 3.50
C PRO A 247 7.72 -15.58 4.92
N SER A 248 6.49 -15.15 5.05
CA SER A 248 5.87 -14.87 6.36
C SER A 248 5.72 -16.13 7.23
N THR A 249 5.76 -17.32 6.62
CA THR A 249 5.76 -18.61 7.32
C THR A 249 7.12 -19.02 7.91
N TYR A 250 8.20 -18.27 7.64
CA TYR A 250 9.53 -18.60 8.14
C TYR A 250 9.68 -18.28 9.62
N GLY A 251 10.44 -19.10 10.36
CA GLY A 251 10.51 -19.03 11.82
C GLY A 251 10.97 -17.69 12.38
N GLU A 252 11.83 -16.99 11.68
CA GLU A 252 12.35 -15.67 12.07
C GLU A 252 11.45 -14.52 11.62
N SER A 253 10.43 -14.79 10.81
CA SER A 253 9.51 -13.77 10.32
C SER A 253 8.45 -13.42 11.35
N MET A 254 8.27 -12.14 11.60
CA MET A 254 7.06 -11.62 12.24
C MET A 254 5.96 -11.52 11.17
N SER A 255 5.02 -12.46 11.18
CA SER A 255 3.89 -12.49 10.25
C SER A 255 2.89 -11.39 10.61
N VAL A 256 2.72 -10.41 9.72
CA VAL A 256 1.87 -9.25 9.96
C VAL A 256 0.60 -9.34 9.11
N ALA A 257 -0.52 -9.57 9.78
CA ALA A 257 -1.85 -9.64 9.16
C ALA A 257 -2.60 -8.31 9.30
N ALA A 258 -3.41 -8.00 8.31
CA ALA A 258 -4.24 -6.80 8.32
C ALA A 258 -5.42 -6.93 9.30
N VAL A 259 -5.74 -5.84 9.97
CA VAL A 259 -6.95 -5.69 10.78
C VAL A 259 -7.75 -4.50 10.29
N SER A 260 -9.07 -4.63 10.29
CA SER A 260 -9.95 -3.53 9.88
C SER A 260 -9.90 -2.38 10.90
N ASN A 261 -9.76 -1.17 10.42
CA ASN A 261 -9.83 0.03 11.24
C ASN A 261 -11.21 0.15 11.90
N SER A 262 -11.25 0.42 13.20
CA SER A 262 -12.50 0.63 13.94
C SER A 262 -13.09 2.02 13.73
N LYS A 263 -12.30 2.95 13.18
CA LYS A 263 -12.68 4.33 12.88
C LYS A 263 -12.13 4.75 11.53
N VAL A 264 -12.96 5.40 10.74
CA VAL A 264 -12.60 5.95 9.44
C VAL A 264 -12.98 7.43 9.41
N LYS A 265 -12.05 8.29 9.00
CA LYS A 265 -12.35 9.69 8.68
C LYS A 265 -12.74 9.74 7.20
N SER A 266 -14.02 9.92 6.94
CA SER A 266 -14.56 9.99 5.58
C SER A 266 -15.44 11.22 5.43
N PRO A 267 -15.47 11.87 4.27
CA PRO A 267 -16.56 12.78 3.95
C PRO A 267 -17.89 12.02 4.04
N TYR A 268 -18.93 12.70 4.43
CA TYR A 268 -20.25 12.09 4.53
C TYR A 268 -21.34 13.02 3.97
N ILE A 269 -22.45 12.43 3.60
CA ILE A 269 -23.70 13.10 3.25
C ILE A 269 -24.76 12.69 4.26
N THR A 270 -25.66 13.60 4.59
CA THR A 270 -26.80 13.31 5.46
C THR A 270 -28.07 13.17 4.60
N VAL A 271 -28.71 12.01 4.65
CA VAL A 271 -29.96 11.74 3.94
C VAL A 271 -31.00 11.24 4.95
N GLY A 272 -32.12 11.94 5.03
CA GLY A 272 -33.20 11.57 5.97
C GLY A 272 -32.74 11.53 7.43
N GLY A 273 -31.80 12.37 7.84
CA GLY A 273 -31.23 12.43 9.19
C GLY A 273 -30.23 11.32 9.53
N ARG A 274 -29.73 10.59 8.54
CA ARG A 274 -28.69 9.58 8.68
C ARG A 274 -27.46 9.96 7.85
N ASP A 275 -26.29 9.76 8.44
CA ASP A 275 -25.02 10.05 7.79
C ASP A 275 -24.51 8.81 7.02
N PHE A 276 -24.09 9.06 5.79
CA PHE A 276 -23.53 8.07 4.88
C PHE A 276 -22.15 8.54 4.43
N ALA A 277 -21.12 7.77 4.76
CA ALA A 277 -19.79 8.02 4.24
C ALA A 277 -19.77 7.81 2.72
N TYR A 278 -19.01 8.63 2.01
CA TYR A 278 -18.81 8.48 0.56
C TYR A 278 -17.34 8.68 0.21
N GLN A 279 -16.99 8.30 -1.00
CA GLN A 279 -15.69 8.50 -1.59
C GLN A 279 -15.86 9.10 -2.98
N ASP A 280 -15.08 10.13 -3.30
CA ASP A 280 -15.00 10.63 -4.67
C ASP A 280 -14.33 9.57 -5.57
N SER A 281 -14.67 9.54 -6.87
CA SER A 281 -14.00 8.67 -7.83
C SER A 281 -12.49 8.92 -7.84
N GLY A 282 -11.70 7.87 -8.03
CA GLY A 282 -10.23 7.94 -7.99
C GLY A 282 -9.61 8.67 -9.20
N THR A 283 -10.40 9.04 -10.20
CA THR A 283 -9.92 9.73 -11.40
C THR A 283 -10.10 11.22 -11.24
N ILE A 284 -9.01 11.95 -11.38
CA ILE A 284 -9.05 13.42 -11.53
C ILE A 284 -9.25 13.68 -13.01
N SER A 285 -10.38 14.25 -13.39
CA SER A 285 -10.60 14.68 -14.76
C SER A 285 -9.59 15.76 -15.16
N THR A 286 -9.09 15.71 -16.36
CA THR A 286 -8.30 16.77 -16.97
C THR A 286 -9.15 17.96 -17.41
N ASP A 287 -10.48 17.81 -17.42
CA ASP A 287 -11.41 18.91 -17.65
C ASP A 287 -11.43 19.86 -16.43
N GLU A 288 -10.96 21.09 -16.63
CA GLU A 288 -10.97 22.15 -15.62
C GLU A 288 -12.37 22.50 -15.09
N ASN A 289 -13.43 22.12 -15.80
CA ASN A 289 -14.83 22.29 -15.41
C ASN A 289 -15.38 21.11 -14.63
N ALA A 290 -14.73 19.96 -14.65
CA ALA A 290 -15.14 18.80 -13.87
C ALA A 290 -14.97 19.08 -12.38
N LYS A 291 -16.03 18.84 -11.62
CA LYS A 291 -16.02 19.05 -10.17
C LYS A 291 -16.23 17.73 -9.47
N ILE A 292 -15.34 17.41 -8.55
CA ILE A 292 -15.56 16.30 -7.64
C ILE A 292 -16.81 16.56 -6.80
N PHE A 293 -17.51 15.52 -6.43
CA PHE A 293 -18.77 15.61 -5.66
C PHE A 293 -18.63 16.47 -4.40
N ARG A 294 -17.51 16.39 -3.72
CA ARG A 294 -17.19 17.21 -2.54
C ARG A 294 -17.31 18.72 -2.78
N GLU A 295 -16.92 19.20 -3.95
CA GLU A 295 -17.04 20.63 -4.30
C GLU A 295 -18.49 21.04 -4.55
N LEU A 296 -19.31 20.15 -5.10
CA LEU A 296 -20.75 20.36 -5.22
C LEU A 296 -21.44 20.36 -3.85
N ALA A 297 -21.05 19.41 -2.99
CA ALA A 297 -21.63 19.26 -1.64
C ALA A 297 -21.34 20.46 -0.73
N LYS A 298 -20.28 21.21 -0.95
CA LYS A 298 -20.01 22.49 -0.23
C LYS A 298 -21.09 23.55 -0.45
N LYS A 299 -21.94 23.42 -1.46
CA LYS A 299 -23.01 24.37 -1.73
C LYS A 299 -24.23 24.22 -0.80
N GLY A 300 -24.26 23.20 0.04
CA GLY A 300 -25.35 22.90 0.97
C GLY A 300 -26.21 21.72 0.55
N GLU A 301 -27.53 21.85 0.68
CA GLU A 301 -28.46 20.79 0.34
C GLU A 301 -28.56 20.59 -1.18
N LEU A 302 -28.50 19.32 -1.60
CA LEU A 302 -28.67 18.90 -2.99
C LEU A 302 -29.90 17.99 -3.08
N GLU A 303 -30.72 18.19 -4.10
CA GLU A 303 -31.78 17.25 -4.42
C GLU A 303 -31.20 15.99 -5.05
N TYR A 304 -31.80 14.84 -4.79
CA TYR A 304 -31.44 13.58 -5.41
C TYR A 304 -32.65 12.83 -5.94
N ALA A 305 -32.40 11.98 -6.93
CA ALA A 305 -33.39 11.03 -7.39
C ALA A 305 -32.78 9.63 -7.46
N VAL A 306 -33.54 8.63 -7.02
CA VAL A 306 -33.12 7.23 -7.11
C VAL A 306 -33.47 6.75 -8.51
N VAL A 307 -32.43 6.28 -9.23
CA VAL A 307 -32.59 5.63 -10.52
C VAL A 307 -32.79 4.14 -10.28
N PRO A 308 -33.93 3.55 -10.67
CA PRO A 308 -34.14 2.14 -10.51
C PRO A 308 -33.15 1.33 -11.36
N GLY A 309 -32.90 0.08 -10.99
CA GLY A 309 -31.95 -0.76 -11.74
C GLY A 309 -30.51 -0.34 -11.61
N TYR A 310 -29.77 -0.40 -12.70
CA TYR A 310 -28.31 -0.25 -12.71
C TYR A 310 -27.84 1.03 -13.42
N GLY A 311 -28.75 1.95 -13.78
CA GLY A 311 -28.43 3.18 -14.48
C GLY A 311 -28.19 2.97 -16.00
N THR A 312 -28.88 2.02 -16.60
CA THR A 312 -28.98 1.92 -18.05
C THR A 312 -29.80 3.08 -18.59
N GLU A 313 -29.77 3.33 -19.88
CA GLU A 313 -30.57 4.39 -20.54
C GLU A 313 -32.07 4.25 -20.19
N ASP A 314 -32.57 3.01 -20.25
CA ASP A 314 -33.99 2.71 -19.97
C ASP A 314 -34.38 2.92 -18.50
N ASP A 315 -33.39 2.80 -17.57
CA ASP A 315 -33.66 3.01 -16.15
C ASP A 315 -34.00 4.47 -15.79
N TYR A 316 -33.72 5.41 -16.69
CA TYR A 316 -34.07 6.83 -16.52
C TYR A 316 -35.47 7.18 -17.05
N GLU A 317 -36.16 6.24 -17.70
CA GLU A 317 -37.49 6.51 -18.22
C GLU A 317 -38.48 6.90 -17.10
N GLY A 318 -39.05 8.10 -17.18
CA GLY A 318 -39.94 8.63 -16.16
C GLY A 318 -39.28 9.12 -14.87
N ILE A 319 -37.96 9.13 -14.81
CA ILE A 319 -37.20 9.61 -13.64
C ILE A 319 -36.60 10.98 -13.95
N ASP A 320 -37.01 12.00 -13.23
CA ASP A 320 -36.46 13.35 -13.33
C ASP A 320 -35.20 13.48 -12.48
N VAL A 321 -34.02 13.39 -13.08
CA VAL A 321 -32.70 13.63 -12.46
C VAL A 321 -32.13 15.02 -12.84
N SER A 322 -32.83 15.82 -13.62
CA SER A 322 -32.34 17.11 -14.10
C SER A 322 -32.05 18.06 -12.94
N GLY A 323 -30.80 18.53 -12.86
CA GLY A 323 -30.31 19.38 -11.77
C GLY A 323 -30.17 18.69 -10.40
N LYS A 324 -30.32 17.37 -10.34
CA LYS A 324 -30.26 16.56 -9.13
C LYS A 324 -29.06 15.62 -9.13
N VAL A 325 -28.77 15.02 -7.98
CA VAL A 325 -27.83 13.91 -7.85
C VAL A 325 -28.55 12.61 -8.23
N ALA A 326 -28.05 11.88 -9.23
CA ALA A 326 -28.56 10.56 -9.58
C ALA A 326 -27.98 9.51 -8.61
N LEU A 327 -28.83 8.78 -7.90
CA LEU A 327 -28.42 7.68 -7.03
C LEU A 327 -28.63 6.35 -7.75
N VAL A 328 -27.55 5.67 -8.11
CA VAL A 328 -27.53 4.51 -9.00
C VAL A 328 -26.96 3.28 -8.30
N GLN A 329 -27.49 2.11 -8.57
CA GLN A 329 -27.00 0.86 -8.01
C GLN A 329 -25.76 0.34 -8.76
N ARG A 330 -24.78 -0.25 -8.02
CA ARG A 330 -23.69 -1.01 -8.61
C ARG A 330 -24.19 -2.27 -9.31
N GLY A 331 -23.58 -2.64 -10.44
CA GLY A 331 -23.89 -3.90 -11.15
C GLY A 331 -24.41 -3.69 -12.58
N GLY A 332 -25.14 -4.71 -13.06
CA GLY A 332 -25.69 -4.68 -14.42
C GLY A 332 -24.67 -4.90 -15.54
N GLY A 333 -23.45 -5.34 -15.23
CA GLY A 333 -22.39 -5.52 -16.22
C GLY A 333 -21.90 -4.19 -16.84
N MET A 334 -22.29 -3.06 -16.27
CA MET A 334 -21.95 -1.72 -16.77
C MET A 334 -20.71 -1.17 -16.08
N TYR A 335 -19.85 -0.53 -16.85
CA TYR A 335 -18.78 0.30 -16.31
C TYR A 335 -19.35 1.57 -15.65
N TYR A 336 -18.66 2.08 -14.62
CA TYR A 336 -19.10 3.29 -13.93
C TYR A 336 -19.17 4.50 -14.83
N GLU A 337 -18.25 4.60 -15.76
CA GLU A 337 -18.24 5.62 -16.82
C GLU A 337 -19.51 5.62 -17.67
N GLN A 338 -20.02 4.45 -18.03
CA GLN A 338 -21.28 4.34 -18.78
C GLN A 338 -22.47 4.85 -17.94
N LYS A 339 -22.50 4.50 -16.65
CA LYS A 339 -23.52 4.98 -15.72
C LYS A 339 -23.47 6.50 -15.59
N GLU A 340 -22.26 7.07 -15.51
CA GLU A 340 -22.06 8.51 -15.41
C GLU A 340 -22.54 9.22 -16.67
N ARG A 341 -22.19 8.72 -17.84
CA ARG A 341 -22.66 9.27 -19.12
C ARG A 341 -24.18 9.28 -19.23
N ASN A 342 -24.83 8.21 -18.84
CA ASN A 342 -26.28 8.12 -18.83
C ASN A 342 -26.88 9.14 -17.85
N ALA A 343 -26.35 9.25 -16.64
CA ALA A 343 -26.80 10.24 -15.66
C ALA A 343 -26.65 11.67 -16.20
N TYR A 344 -25.50 11.98 -16.80
CA TYR A 344 -25.22 13.28 -17.39
C TYR A 344 -26.16 13.59 -18.57
N ALA A 345 -26.38 12.61 -19.47
CA ALA A 345 -27.29 12.78 -20.62
C ALA A 345 -28.71 13.13 -20.20
N HIS A 346 -29.15 12.68 -19.01
CA HIS A 346 -30.47 13.01 -18.43
C HIS A 346 -30.43 14.26 -17.53
N GLY A 347 -29.33 15.01 -17.52
CA GLY A 347 -29.18 16.29 -16.84
C GLY A 347 -28.84 16.22 -15.36
N ALA A 348 -28.39 15.09 -14.84
CA ALA A 348 -27.91 15.01 -13.48
C ALA A 348 -26.67 15.88 -13.28
N ILE A 349 -26.54 16.51 -12.11
CA ILE A 349 -25.37 17.34 -11.74
C ILE A 349 -24.25 16.53 -11.10
N ALA A 350 -24.55 15.32 -10.64
CA ALA A 350 -23.61 14.35 -10.10
C ALA A 350 -24.25 12.96 -10.07
N MET A 351 -23.43 11.94 -9.94
CA MET A 351 -23.87 10.56 -9.71
C MET A 351 -23.25 10.01 -8.43
N LEU A 352 -24.05 9.36 -7.62
CA LEU A 352 -23.62 8.53 -6.50
C LEU A 352 -23.96 7.07 -6.79
N VAL A 353 -22.97 6.19 -6.64
CA VAL A 353 -23.19 4.76 -6.79
C VAL A 353 -23.19 4.09 -5.44
N TYR A 354 -24.27 3.38 -5.12
CA TYR A 354 -24.33 2.57 -3.91
C TYR A 354 -24.03 1.10 -4.19
N ASN A 355 -23.35 0.47 -3.23
CA ASN A 355 -23.03 -0.95 -3.33
C ASN A 355 -24.24 -1.81 -2.98
N ASN A 356 -24.39 -2.93 -3.65
CA ASN A 356 -25.50 -3.89 -3.48
C ASN A 356 -25.05 -5.20 -2.85
N VAL A 357 -23.78 -5.31 -2.48
CA VAL A 357 -23.20 -6.46 -1.78
C VAL A 357 -22.27 -5.95 -0.69
N PRO A 358 -22.02 -6.72 0.38
CA PRO A 358 -21.01 -6.37 1.37
C PRO A 358 -19.63 -6.21 0.72
N GLY A 359 -18.85 -5.25 1.17
CA GLY A 359 -17.50 -4.99 0.69
C GLY A 359 -17.32 -3.59 0.11
N MET A 360 -16.09 -3.35 -0.32
CA MET A 360 -15.64 -2.06 -0.86
C MET A 360 -16.13 -1.86 -2.28
N LEU A 361 -16.38 -0.62 -2.63
CA LEU A 361 -16.67 -0.18 -3.96
C LEU A 361 -15.54 0.75 -4.42
N TYR A 362 -14.73 0.28 -5.37
CA TYR A 362 -13.78 1.14 -6.07
C TYR A 362 -14.40 1.61 -7.38
N MET A 363 -14.44 2.92 -7.57
CA MET A 363 -14.80 3.52 -8.83
C MET A 363 -13.57 4.15 -9.45
N SER A 364 -13.25 3.76 -10.68
CA SER A 364 -12.34 4.47 -11.55
C SER A 364 -13.15 4.91 -12.77
N ILE A 365 -13.11 6.19 -13.04
CA ILE A 365 -13.76 6.79 -14.23
C ILE A 365 -12.61 7.40 -15.02
N THR A 366 -12.42 6.94 -16.23
CA THR A 366 -11.46 7.52 -17.17
C THR A 366 -12.10 8.66 -17.93
N ASP A 367 -11.31 9.66 -18.26
CA ASP A 367 -11.78 10.78 -19.11
C ASP A 367 -12.34 10.25 -20.42
N TRP A 368 -13.42 10.84 -20.89
CA TRP A 368 -14.13 10.53 -22.12
C TRP A 368 -14.43 11.76 -22.97
#